data_a386866f995feacfb842662552f83c62
#
_entry.id   a386866f995feacfb842662552f83c62
#
_cell.length_a   1.000
_cell.length_b   1.000
_cell.length_c   1.000
_cell.angle_alpha   90.00
_cell.angle_beta   90.00
_cell.angle_gamma   90.00
#
_symmetry.space_group_name_H-M   'P 1'
#
loop_
_entity.id
_entity.type
_entity.pdbx_description
1 polymer ?
#
loop_
_entity_poly.entity_id
_entity_poly.type
_entity_poly.pdbx_seq_one_letter_code
_entity_poly.pdbx_strand_id
1 'polypeptide(L)'
;PEYSSAASDVYKRQALIGQQKGRNTKENLYRNFGMMRPEGYRKAIRIMKLAEKFKLPVVTLMDTIGAYPGIGAEERGQGEAIARNLMEMSALQVPIISVVIGEGASGGALGIGVCDRMLMMENSWYSVISPEGCASILFRDAKRAEDAAEALKPTPVDLEKVGICERIIEEPNGGAHRDFESSASLLKSALIDELDKLSNVNPNDFLDNRINKYDALGYFEEG
;
A
#
# COMPACT_ATOMS: atom_id res chain seq x y z
N PRO A 1 20.97 -17.61 3.77
CA PRO A 1 20.87 -16.27 3.24
C PRO A 1 21.20 -15.30 4.34
N GLU A 2 22.35 -14.67 4.18
CA GLU A 2 22.78 -13.59 5.02
C GLU A 2 21.77 -12.45 4.87
N TYR A 3 20.97 -12.23 5.88
CA TYR A 3 20.32 -10.96 6.06
C TYR A 3 21.42 -9.97 6.31
N SER A 4 21.85 -9.31 5.25
CA SER A 4 22.71 -8.17 5.33
C SER A 4 22.09 -7.22 6.34
N SER A 5 22.64 -7.19 7.53
CA SER A 5 22.49 -6.12 8.48
C SER A 5 23.20 -4.92 7.86
N ALA A 6 22.60 -4.32 6.84
CA ALA A 6 23.02 -3.04 6.35
C ALA A 6 22.94 -2.11 7.54
N ALA A 7 24.09 -1.66 7.93
CA ALA A 7 24.44 -0.82 9.03
C ALA A 7 23.26 -0.04 9.61
N SER A 8 22.96 -0.38 10.81
CA SER A 8 22.07 0.32 11.68
C SER A 8 22.64 1.70 12.00
N ASP A 9 22.36 2.67 11.18
CA ASP A 9 22.13 3.98 11.73
C ASP A 9 20.91 3.83 12.66
N VAL A 10 21.05 4.21 13.89
CA VAL A 10 20.03 4.08 14.95
C VAL A 10 18.67 4.69 14.52
N TYR A 11 18.65 5.58 13.55
CA TYR A 11 17.50 6.25 12.95
C TYR A 11 16.77 5.44 11.86
N LYS A 12 17.24 4.22 11.50
CA LYS A 12 16.78 3.51 10.30
C LYS A 12 16.33 2.07 10.54
N ARG A 13 15.92 1.76 11.77
CA ARG A 13 15.24 0.50 12.06
C ARG A 13 13.76 0.68 11.80
N GLN A 14 13.22 -0.06 10.86
CA GLN A 14 11.79 -0.08 10.54
C GLN A 14 11.30 -1.51 10.40
N ALA A 15 10.01 -1.72 10.58
CA ALA A 15 9.35 -2.94 10.18
C ALA A 15 8.96 -2.81 8.70
N LEU A 16 9.49 -3.68 7.85
CA LEU A 16 9.14 -3.75 6.43
C LEU A 16 8.20 -4.91 6.19
N ILE A 17 7.06 -4.62 5.59
CA ILE A 17 6.01 -5.58 5.25
C ILE A 17 5.69 -5.39 3.77
N GLY A 18 5.65 -6.45 2.99
CA GLY A 18 5.38 -6.32 1.56
C GLY A 18 4.62 -7.53 0.99
N GLN A 19 3.84 -7.24 -0.02
CA GLN A 19 3.28 -8.22 -0.92
C GLN A 19 4.33 -8.57 -1.97
N GLN A 20 4.31 -9.75 -2.49
CA GLN A 20 5.28 -10.19 -3.47
C GLN A 20 4.62 -10.94 -4.62
N LYS A 21 4.80 -10.42 -5.82
CA LYS A 21 4.53 -11.12 -7.07
C LYS A 21 5.73 -11.96 -7.52
N GLY A 22 5.50 -12.80 -8.49
CA GLY A 22 6.56 -13.55 -9.17
C GLY A 22 7.16 -12.78 -10.34
N ARG A 23 8.30 -13.25 -10.84
CA ARG A 23 8.97 -12.71 -12.03
C ARG A 23 8.48 -13.32 -13.34
N ASN A 24 7.71 -14.40 -13.25
CA ASN A 24 7.12 -15.12 -14.39
C ASN A 24 5.79 -15.74 -13.99
N THR A 25 5.06 -16.29 -14.96
CA THR A 25 3.71 -16.86 -14.74
C THR A 25 3.71 -17.95 -13.67
N LYS A 26 4.71 -18.84 -13.65
CA LYS A 26 4.80 -19.93 -12.68
C LYS A 26 4.97 -19.41 -11.25
N GLU A 27 5.85 -18.44 -11.08
CA GLU A 27 6.05 -17.78 -9.78
C GLU A 27 4.82 -16.97 -9.37
N ASN A 28 4.16 -16.29 -10.30
CA ASN A 28 2.94 -15.56 -10.02
C ASN A 28 1.83 -16.48 -9.51
N LEU A 29 1.64 -17.63 -10.15
CA LEU A 29 0.70 -18.65 -9.67
C LEU A 29 1.07 -19.16 -8.27
N TYR A 30 2.35 -19.44 -8.03
CA TYR A 30 2.83 -19.87 -6.71
C TYR A 30 2.59 -18.81 -5.62
N ARG A 31 2.73 -17.52 -5.95
CA ARG A 31 2.55 -16.38 -5.05
C ARG A 31 1.14 -15.79 -5.06
N ASN A 32 0.20 -16.47 -5.70
CA ASN A 32 -1.20 -15.99 -5.88
C ASN A 32 -1.26 -14.56 -6.44
N PHE A 33 -0.36 -14.16 -7.35
CA PHE A 33 -0.30 -12.81 -7.93
C PHE A 33 -0.22 -11.69 -6.88
N GLY A 34 0.47 -11.94 -5.78
CA GLY A 34 0.56 -11.00 -4.65
C GLY A 34 -0.66 -10.96 -3.74
N MET A 35 -1.72 -11.72 -4.07
CA MET A 35 -2.93 -11.76 -3.25
C MET A 35 -2.71 -12.51 -1.94
N MET A 36 -2.81 -11.80 -0.84
CA MET A 36 -2.67 -12.39 0.49
C MET A 36 -3.91 -13.18 0.89
N ARG A 37 -3.67 -14.29 1.59
CA ARG A 37 -4.67 -15.04 2.35
C ARG A 37 -4.83 -14.44 3.75
N PRO A 38 -5.87 -14.80 4.53
CA PRO A 38 -6.10 -14.23 5.87
C PRO A 38 -4.88 -14.27 6.79
N GLU A 39 -4.09 -15.33 6.68
CA GLU A 39 -2.87 -15.51 7.47
C GLU A 39 -1.81 -14.44 7.18
N GLY A 40 -1.77 -13.94 5.94
CA GLY A 40 -0.87 -12.86 5.54
C GLY A 40 -1.20 -11.55 6.25
N TYR A 41 -2.48 -11.17 6.29
CA TYR A 41 -2.95 -9.98 7.01
C TYR A 41 -2.72 -10.10 8.51
N ARG A 42 -3.04 -11.26 9.10
CA ARG A 42 -2.79 -11.51 10.53
C ARG A 42 -1.31 -11.49 10.87
N LYS A 43 -0.45 -11.97 9.97
CA LYS A 43 1.01 -11.86 10.14
C LYS A 43 1.46 -10.41 10.05
N ALA A 44 0.93 -9.64 9.09
CA ALA A 44 1.27 -8.23 8.92
C ALA A 44 0.96 -7.44 10.19
N ILE A 45 -0.27 -7.50 10.70
CA ILE A 45 -0.63 -6.74 11.90
C ILE A 45 0.14 -7.18 13.14
N ARG A 46 0.47 -8.47 13.26
CA ARG A 46 1.32 -8.95 14.36
C ARG A 46 2.72 -8.31 14.32
N ILE A 47 3.30 -8.14 13.13
CA ILE A 47 4.60 -7.47 12.96
C ILE A 47 4.47 -5.97 13.21
N MET A 48 3.39 -5.33 12.76
CA MET A 48 3.13 -3.90 13.02
C MET A 48 3.01 -3.61 14.52
N LYS A 49 2.29 -4.45 15.27
CA LYS A 49 2.20 -4.33 16.74
C LYS A 49 3.53 -4.58 17.44
N LEU A 50 4.36 -5.45 16.89
CA LEU A 50 5.72 -5.62 17.40
C LEU A 50 6.57 -4.38 17.14
N ALA A 51 6.44 -3.77 15.96
CA ALA A 51 7.09 -2.50 15.63
C ALA A 51 6.65 -1.39 16.59
N GLU A 52 5.36 -1.26 16.85
CA GLU A 52 4.82 -0.30 17.82
C GLU A 52 5.42 -0.50 19.22
N LYS A 53 5.47 -1.75 19.70
CA LYS A 53 6.08 -2.09 21.00
C LYS A 53 7.54 -1.62 21.11
N PHE A 54 8.29 -1.68 20.01
CA PHE A 54 9.68 -1.26 19.95
C PHE A 54 9.86 0.18 19.43
N LYS A 55 8.76 0.92 19.23
CA LYS A 55 8.77 2.29 18.73
C LYS A 55 9.47 2.41 17.37
N LEU A 56 9.28 1.42 16.49
CA LEU A 56 9.83 1.39 15.15
C LEU A 56 8.76 1.84 14.14
N PRO A 57 9.11 2.67 13.16
CA PRO A 57 8.20 2.98 12.08
C PRO A 57 7.88 1.73 11.25
N VAL A 58 6.72 1.74 10.62
CA VAL A 58 6.25 0.69 9.72
C VAL A 58 6.31 1.20 8.27
N VAL A 59 6.87 0.39 7.40
CA VAL A 59 6.84 0.60 5.94
C VAL A 59 6.11 -0.57 5.31
N THR A 60 5.09 -0.30 4.50
CA THR A 60 4.39 -1.32 3.73
C THR A 60 4.62 -1.13 2.24
N LEU A 61 4.86 -2.22 1.51
CA LEU A 61 5.01 -2.24 0.06
C LEU A 61 3.84 -3.02 -0.54
N MET A 62 3.03 -2.33 -1.34
CA MET A 62 1.83 -2.89 -1.97
C MET A 62 2.12 -3.26 -3.42
N ASP A 63 1.89 -4.53 -3.74
CA ASP A 63 1.93 -5.06 -5.10
C ASP A 63 1.00 -6.27 -5.23
N THR A 64 -0.28 -6.01 -5.43
CA THR A 64 -1.33 -7.01 -5.48
C THR A 64 -2.49 -6.60 -6.38
N ILE A 65 -3.08 -7.58 -7.04
CA ILE A 65 -4.32 -7.41 -7.80
C ILE A 65 -5.58 -7.49 -6.92
N GLY A 66 -5.43 -7.74 -5.62
CA GLY A 66 -6.55 -7.81 -4.67
C GLY A 66 -6.30 -8.74 -3.49
N ALA A 67 -7.33 -9.02 -2.72
CA ALA A 67 -7.34 -10.06 -1.71
C ALA A 67 -7.61 -11.43 -2.37
N TYR A 68 -7.03 -12.51 -1.84
CA TYR A 68 -7.25 -13.85 -2.40
C TYR A 68 -8.72 -14.26 -2.29
N PRO A 69 -9.42 -14.56 -3.41
CA PRO A 69 -10.88 -14.73 -3.44
C PRO A 69 -11.34 -16.18 -3.23
N GLY A 70 -10.44 -17.09 -2.87
CA GLY A 70 -10.78 -18.53 -2.77
C GLY A 70 -11.63 -18.86 -1.55
N ILE A 71 -12.51 -19.85 -1.67
CA ILE A 71 -13.41 -20.35 -0.61
C ILE A 71 -12.65 -20.58 0.70
N GLY A 72 -11.49 -21.25 0.65
CA GLY A 72 -10.69 -21.47 1.84
C GLY A 72 -10.13 -20.19 2.49
N ALA A 73 -10.10 -19.06 1.82
CA ALA A 73 -9.77 -17.78 2.43
C ALA A 73 -11.02 -17.20 3.14
N GLU A 74 -12.19 -17.31 2.54
CA GLU A 74 -13.44 -16.89 3.18
C GLU A 74 -13.72 -17.68 4.46
N GLU A 75 -13.61 -19.01 4.42
CA GLU A 75 -13.78 -19.90 5.58
C GLU A 75 -12.84 -19.56 6.73
N ARG A 76 -11.66 -19.01 6.45
CA ARG A 76 -10.68 -18.57 7.45
C ARG A 76 -10.76 -17.08 7.78
N GLY A 77 -11.83 -16.40 7.33
CA GLY A 77 -12.12 -15.02 7.67
C GLY A 77 -11.29 -13.99 6.94
N GLN A 78 -11.28 -14.01 5.60
CA GLN A 78 -10.58 -13.04 4.76
C GLN A 78 -11.04 -11.61 5.04
N GLY A 79 -12.36 -11.38 5.04
CA GLY A 79 -12.94 -10.07 5.33
C GLY A 79 -12.63 -9.58 6.74
N GLU A 80 -12.72 -10.46 7.74
CA GLU A 80 -12.37 -10.13 9.13
C GLU A 80 -10.89 -9.74 9.26
N ALA A 81 -9.99 -10.49 8.62
CA ALA A 81 -8.57 -10.22 8.73
C ALA A 81 -8.19 -8.85 8.10
N ILE A 82 -8.83 -8.48 6.99
CA ILE A 82 -8.66 -7.16 6.36
C ILE A 82 -9.25 -6.07 7.26
N ALA A 83 -10.50 -6.20 7.66
CA ALA A 83 -11.20 -5.20 8.47
C ALA A 83 -10.47 -4.95 9.81
N ARG A 84 -9.99 -6.01 10.44
CA ARG A 84 -9.19 -5.90 11.65
C ARG A 84 -7.89 -5.16 11.42
N ASN A 85 -7.20 -5.40 10.31
CA ASN A 85 -5.99 -4.66 9.99
C ASN A 85 -6.28 -3.16 9.83
N LEU A 86 -7.36 -2.78 9.15
CA LEU A 86 -7.75 -1.37 9.01
C LEU A 86 -7.92 -0.71 10.39
N MET A 87 -8.68 -1.35 11.27
CA MET A 87 -8.93 -0.85 12.62
C MET A 87 -7.64 -0.76 13.45
N GLU A 88 -6.82 -1.79 13.43
CA GLU A 88 -5.59 -1.84 14.24
C GLU A 88 -4.52 -0.89 13.68
N MET A 89 -4.39 -0.76 12.36
CA MET A 89 -3.43 0.16 11.73
C MET A 89 -3.82 1.62 12.00
N SER A 90 -5.12 1.94 11.99
CA SER A 90 -5.56 3.31 12.32
C SER A 90 -5.19 3.72 13.75
N ALA A 91 -5.05 2.77 14.66
CA ALA A 91 -4.74 2.98 16.07
C ALA A 91 -3.24 2.89 16.43
N LEU A 92 -2.35 2.50 15.50
CA LEU A 92 -0.91 2.37 15.77
C LEU A 92 -0.28 3.72 16.11
N GLN A 93 0.50 3.77 17.20
CA GLN A 93 1.17 4.97 17.70
C GLN A 93 2.60 5.13 17.17
N VAL A 94 2.85 4.63 15.97
CA VAL A 94 4.13 4.77 15.27
C VAL A 94 3.88 5.23 13.83
N PRO A 95 4.86 5.88 13.19
CA PRO A 95 4.74 6.28 11.80
C PRO A 95 4.50 5.09 10.88
N ILE A 96 3.57 5.25 9.94
CA ILE A 96 3.29 4.27 8.89
C ILE A 96 3.45 4.94 7.53
N ILE A 97 4.34 4.41 6.72
CA ILE A 97 4.49 4.79 5.31
C ILE A 97 4.06 3.61 4.45
N SER A 98 3.13 3.84 3.55
CA SER A 98 2.70 2.84 2.57
C SER A 98 3.16 3.23 1.17
N VAL A 99 3.68 2.29 0.42
CA VAL A 99 4.16 2.52 -0.95
C VAL A 99 3.47 1.57 -1.91
N VAL A 100 2.85 2.10 -2.95
CA VAL A 100 2.39 1.30 -4.08
C VAL A 100 3.54 1.15 -5.05
N ILE A 101 4.10 -0.05 -5.16
CA ILE A 101 5.27 -0.32 -6.01
C ILE A 101 4.92 -0.89 -7.39
N GLY A 102 3.65 -1.22 -7.60
CA GLY A 102 3.10 -1.74 -8.83
C GLY A 102 1.59 -1.63 -8.81
N GLU A 103 0.89 -2.68 -8.47
CA GLU A 103 -0.56 -2.70 -8.41
C GLU A 103 -1.05 -2.62 -6.96
N GLY A 104 -1.89 -1.65 -6.67
CA GLY A 104 -2.53 -1.48 -5.37
C GLY A 104 -4.05 -1.68 -5.48
N ALA A 105 -4.52 -2.94 -5.50
CA ALA A 105 -5.92 -3.19 -5.76
C ALA A 105 -6.72 -3.61 -4.53
N SER A 106 -7.88 -2.96 -4.41
CA SER A 106 -9.01 -3.37 -3.55
C SER A 106 -8.62 -3.59 -2.08
N GLY A 107 -9.37 -4.45 -1.39
CA GLY A 107 -9.07 -4.86 -0.02
C GLY A 107 -7.71 -5.53 0.16
N GLY A 108 -7.12 -6.04 -0.93
CA GLY A 108 -5.78 -6.60 -0.94
C GLY A 108 -4.70 -5.60 -0.57
N ALA A 109 -4.74 -4.43 -1.18
CA ALA A 109 -3.86 -3.33 -0.88
C ALA A 109 -4.29 -2.61 0.41
N LEU A 110 -5.58 -2.32 0.55
CA LEU A 110 -6.12 -1.58 1.69
C LEU A 110 -5.80 -2.25 3.04
N GLY A 111 -5.80 -3.59 3.10
CA GLY A 111 -5.51 -4.35 4.32
C GLY A 111 -4.10 -4.15 4.92
N ILE A 112 -3.19 -3.47 4.18
CA ILE A 112 -1.90 -3.00 4.68
C ILE A 112 -1.63 -1.54 4.28
N GLY A 113 -2.65 -0.81 3.83
CA GLY A 113 -2.52 0.51 3.20
C GLY A 113 -2.87 1.71 4.07
N VAL A 114 -3.43 1.52 5.28
CA VAL A 114 -3.70 2.64 6.19
C VAL A 114 -2.38 3.23 6.68
N CYS A 115 -2.16 4.52 6.44
CA CYS A 115 -0.85 5.13 6.65
C CYS A 115 -0.91 6.62 6.93
N ASP A 116 0.19 7.16 7.44
CA ASP A 116 0.42 8.59 7.60
C ASP A 116 0.87 9.23 6.29
N ARG A 117 1.63 8.46 5.47
CA ARG A 117 2.10 8.87 4.14
C ARG A 117 1.92 7.75 3.13
N MET A 118 1.26 8.07 2.02
CA MET A 118 1.13 7.20 0.86
C MET A 118 2.07 7.66 -0.24
N LEU A 119 3.01 6.81 -0.63
CA LEU A 119 3.90 7.02 -1.74
C LEU A 119 3.51 6.09 -2.89
N MET A 120 3.77 6.51 -4.11
CA MET A 120 3.50 5.68 -5.28
C MET A 120 4.66 5.74 -6.27
N MET A 121 5.04 4.60 -6.82
CA MET A 121 5.94 4.56 -7.97
C MET A 121 5.22 5.16 -9.19
N GLU A 122 5.96 5.82 -10.07
CA GLU A 122 5.41 6.60 -11.19
C GLU A 122 4.47 5.79 -12.11
N ASN A 123 4.79 4.52 -12.35
CA ASN A 123 4.00 3.64 -13.21
C ASN A 123 3.10 2.68 -12.42
N SER A 124 2.84 2.97 -11.16
CA SER A 124 1.92 2.19 -10.32
C SER A 124 0.47 2.69 -10.48
N TRP A 125 -0.47 1.94 -9.94
CA TRP A 125 -1.86 2.37 -9.83
C TRP A 125 -2.48 1.90 -8.51
N TYR A 126 -3.45 2.65 -8.01
CA TYR A 126 -4.17 2.33 -6.78
C TYR A 126 -5.67 2.53 -6.96
N SER A 127 -6.46 1.49 -6.77
CA SER A 127 -7.90 1.53 -6.99
C SER A 127 -8.66 0.50 -6.17
N VAL A 128 -9.92 0.82 -5.87
CA VAL A 128 -10.84 -0.09 -5.17
C VAL A 128 -11.21 -1.31 -6.01
N ILE A 129 -11.17 -1.19 -7.33
CA ILE A 129 -11.63 -2.22 -8.28
C ILE A 129 -10.84 -2.09 -9.59
N SER A 130 -10.77 -3.18 -10.37
CA SER A 130 -10.23 -3.10 -11.73
C SER A 130 -11.16 -2.31 -12.68
N PRO A 131 -10.61 -1.69 -13.74
CA PRO A 131 -11.44 -1.01 -14.74
C PRO A 131 -12.54 -1.90 -15.35
N GLU A 132 -12.24 -3.16 -15.61
CA GLU A 132 -13.22 -4.14 -16.15
C GLU A 132 -14.34 -4.42 -15.15
N GLY A 133 -13.99 -4.56 -13.88
CA GLY A 133 -14.95 -4.73 -12.78
C GLY A 133 -15.84 -3.50 -12.62
N CYS A 134 -15.25 -2.32 -12.65
CA CYS A 134 -15.95 -1.04 -12.61
C CYS A 134 -16.91 -0.88 -13.79
N ALA A 135 -16.44 -1.16 -15.02
CA ALA A 135 -17.24 -1.10 -16.21
C ALA A 135 -18.44 -2.06 -16.16
N SER A 136 -18.21 -3.27 -15.67
CA SER A 136 -19.26 -4.26 -15.49
C SER A 136 -20.37 -3.79 -14.55
N ILE A 137 -20.01 -3.11 -13.47
CA ILE A 137 -20.96 -2.59 -12.47
C ILE A 137 -21.69 -1.35 -12.97
N LEU A 138 -20.95 -0.35 -13.46
CA LEU A 138 -21.51 0.96 -13.82
C LEU A 138 -22.18 0.94 -15.18
N PHE A 139 -21.58 0.28 -16.16
CA PHE A 139 -22.04 0.30 -17.55
C PHE A 139 -22.70 -1.01 -17.98
N ARG A 140 -22.64 -2.06 -17.15
CA ARG A 140 -23.08 -3.42 -17.48
C ARG A 140 -22.39 -4.01 -18.72
N ASP A 141 -21.19 -3.52 -19.03
CA ASP A 141 -20.38 -3.95 -20.17
C ASP A 141 -18.89 -3.84 -19.82
N ALA A 142 -18.23 -4.97 -19.60
CA ALA A 142 -16.79 -5.04 -19.28
C ALA A 142 -15.89 -4.49 -20.41
N LYS A 143 -16.39 -4.41 -21.65
CA LYS A 143 -15.62 -3.87 -22.78
C LYS A 143 -15.42 -2.35 -22.68
N ARG A 144 -16.16 -1.68 -21.83
CA ARG A 144 -15.98 -0.25 -21.52
C ARG A 144 -14.95 0.00 -20.41
N ALA A 145 -13.95 -0.87 -20.29
CA ALA A 145 -12.90 -0.75 -19.29
C ALA A 145 -12.08 0.55 -19.46
N GLU A 146 -11.88 1.04 -20.68
CA GLU A 146 -11.18 2.31 -20.92
C GLU A 146 -11.94 3.50 -20.33
N ASP A 147 -13.26 3.59 -20.57
CA ASP A 147 -14.12 4.63 -19.99
C ASP A 147 -14.11 4.57 -18.45
N ALA A 148 -14.13 3.36 -17.91
CA ALA A 148 -14.06 3.15 -16.47
C ALA A 148 -12.68 3.54 -15.88
N ALA A 149 -11.59 3.24 -16.57
CA ALA A 149 -10.24 3.62 -16.12
C ALA A 149 -10.07 5.14 -16.08
N GLU A 150 -10.58 5.84 -17.10
CA GLU A 150 -10.57 7.30 -17.15
C GLU A 150 -11.40 7.92 -16.01
N ALA A 151 -12.54 7.33 -15.68
CA ALA A 151 -13.39 7.79 -14.59
C ALA A 151 -12.81 7.49 -13.20
N LEU A 152 -12.16 6.33 -13.02
CA LEU A 152 -11.54 5.92 -11.74
C LEU A 152 -10.32 6.75 -11.37
N LYS A 153 -9.59 7.27 -12.35
CA LYS A 153 -8.37 8.07 -12.14
C LYS A 153 -7.39 7.40 -11.17
N PRO A 154 -6.93 6.16 -11.45
CA PRO A 154 -6.16 5.38 -10.48
C PRO A 154 -4.66 5.67 -10.51
N THR A 155 -4.22 6.62 -11.34
CA THR A 155 -2.78 6.92 -11.52
C THR A 155 -2.22 7.74 -10.36
N PRO A 156 -0.90 7.69 -10.09
CA PRO A 156 -0.28 8.48 -9.04
C PRO A 156 -0.56 9.98 -9.17
N VAL A 157 -0.53 10.51 -10.40
CA VAL A 157 -0.79 11.92 -10.69
C VAL A 157 -2.23 12.31 -10.35
N ASP A 158 -3.19 11.44 -10.60
CA ASP A 158 -4.59 11.71 -10.27
C ASP A 158 -4.83 11.64 -8.75
N LEU A 159 -4.19 10.67 -8.09
CA LEU A 159 -4.33 10.46 -6.65
C LEU A 159 -3.58 11.53 -5.83
N GLU A 160 -2.52 12.09 -6.36
CA GLU A 160 -1.85 13.25 -5.76
C GLU A 160 -2.77 14.49 -5.77
N LYS A 161 -3.48 14.75 -6.88
CA LYS A 161 -4.43 15.88 -6.98
C LYS A 161 -5.55 15.82 -5.94
N VAL A 162 -5.97 14.63 -5.55
CA VAL A 162 -7.04 14.44 -4.56
C VAL A 162 -6.52 14.17 -3.13
N GLY A 163 -5.20 14.27 -2.92
CA GLY A 163 -4.59 14.16 -1.59
C GLY A 163 -4.45 12.74 -1.05
N ILE A 164 -4.63 11.72 -1.88
CA ILE A 164 -4.41 10.31 -1.48
C ILE A 164 -2.93 9.95 -1.53
N CYS A 165 -2.23 10.36 -2.59
CA CYS A 165 -0.79 10.18 -2.74
C CYS A 165 -0.06 11.46 -2.31
N GLU A 166 0.88 11.36 -1.37
CA GLU A 166 1.68 12.50 -0.94
C GLU A 166 3.00 12.64 -1.70
N ARG A 167 3.44 11.59 -2.38
CA ARG A 167 4.68 11.65 -3.15
C ARG A 167 4.71 10.61 -4.26
N ILE A 168 5.03 11.05 -5.46
CA ILE A 168 5.33 10.19 -6.60
C ILE A 168 6.84 9.95 -6.64
N ILE A 169 7.24 8.69 -6.82
CA ILE A 169 8.64 8.27 -6.95
C ILE A 169 8.90 7.96 -8.42
N GLU A 170 9.78 8.73 -9.05
CA GLU A 170 10.16 8.55 -10.45
C GLU A 170 10.78 7.17 -10.71
N GLU A 171 10.51 6.64 -11.88
CA GLU A 171 11.07 5.37 -12.34
C GLU A 171 12.04 5.60 -13.49
N PRO A 172 13.32 5.24 -13.34
CA PRO A 172 14.33 5.48 -14.37
C PRO A 172 14.04 4.60 -15.61
N ASN A 173 14.45 5.13 -16.77
CA ASN A 173 14.39 4.40 -18.03
C ASN A 173 12.98 3.89 -18.44
N GLY A 174 11.93 4.51 -17.92
CA GLY A 174 10.53 4.16 -18.21
C GLY A 174 10.01 2.93 -17.49
N GLY A 175 10.58 2.60 -16.33
CA GLY A 175 10.05 1.56 -15.45
C GLY A 175 11.10 0.93 -14.53
N ALA A 176 10.71 0.69 -13.28
CA ALA A 176 11.59 0.13 -12.24
C ALA A 176 12.20 -1.23 -12.63
N HIS A 177 11.52 -2.01 -13.46
CA HIS A 177 11.99 -3.31 -13.94
C HIS A 177 13.20 -3.22 -14.88
N ARG A 178 13.50 -2.04 -15.42
CA ARG A 178 14.63 -1.81 -16.33
C ARG A 178 15.91 -1.42 -15.59
N ASP A 179 15.78 -0.85 -14.40
CA ASP A 179 16.90 -0.44 -13.57
C ASP A 179 16.55 -0.56 -12.09
N PHE A 180 16.76 -1.75 -11.54
CA PHE A 180 16.44 -2.04 -10.14
C PHE A 180 17.26 -1.24 -9.15
N GLU A 181 18.54 -1.03 -9.43
CA GLU A 181 19.46 -0.35 -8.51
C GLU A 181 19.07 1.12 -8.36
N SER A 182 18.85 1.81 -9.46
CA SER A 182 18.43 3.20 -9.45
C SER A 182 17.04 3.36 -8.83
N SER A 183 16.10 2.48 -9.18
CA SER A 183 14.73 2.49 -8.60
C SER A 183 14.74 2.23 -7.10
N ALA A 184 15.53 1.28 -6.63
CA ALA A 184 15.69 0.99 -5.20
C ALA A 184 16.34 2.17 -4.46
N SER A 185 17.29 2.86 -5.10
CA SER A 185 17.93 4.05 -4.53
C SER A 185 16.96 5.23 -4.41
N LEU A 186 16.14 5.46 -5.42
CA LEU A 186 15.09 6.51 -5.40
C LEU A 186 14.04 6.21 -4.34
N LEU A 187 13.53 4.98 -4.27
CA LEU A 187 12.61 4.54 -3.24
C LEU A 187 13.21 4.71 -1.84
N LYS A 188 14.46 4.28 -1.65
CA LYS A 188 15.16 4.44 -0.37
C LYS A 188 15.28 5.90 0.04
N SER A 189 15.67 6.78 -0.88
CA SER A 189 15.77 8.22 -0.61
C SER A 189 14.41 8.79 -0.21
N ALA A 190 13.35 8.46 -0.96
CA ALA A 190 11.99 8.91 -0.66
C ALA A 190 11.52 8.44 0.73
N LEU A 191 11.79 7.18 1.10
CA LEU A 191 11.43 6.65 2.40
C LEU A 191 12.19 7.34 3.54
N ILE A 192 13.48 7.62 3.38
CA ILE A 192 14.28 8.34 4.37
C ILE A 192 13.72 9.74 4.57
N ASP A 193 13.47 10.48 3.50
CA ASP A 193 12.92 11.84 3.58
C ASP A 193 11.57 11.89 4.32
N GLU A 194 10.67 10.94 4.02
CA GLU A 194 9.35 10.90 4.68
C GLU A 194 9.44 10.42 6.13
N LEU A 195 10.34 9.48 6.44
CA LEU A 195 10.60 9.06 7.82
C LEU A 195 11.18 10.20 8.65
N ASP A 196 12.09 10.99 8.08
CA ASP A 196 12.68 12.16 8.76
C ASP A 196 11.61 13.22 9.04
N LYS A 197 10.69 13.47 8.10
CA LYS A 197 9.54 14.36 8.34
C LYS A 197 8.65 13.87 9.48
N LEU A 198 8.31 12.58 9.47
CA LEU A 198 7.45 11.98 10.49
C LEU A 198 8.15 11.87 11.86
N SER A 199 9.47 11.77 11.91
CA SER A 199 10.21 11.75 13.19
C SER A 199 10.10 13.05 13.98
N ASN A 200 9.75 14.16 13.31
CA ASN A 200 9.53 15.46 13.93
C ASN A 200 8.09 15.67 14.42
N VAL A 201 7.18 14.73 14.15
CA VAL A 201 5.79 14.77 14.64
C VAL A 201 5.76 14.25 16.08
N ASN A 202 5.04 14.95 16.95
CA ASN A 202 4.86 14.47 18.32
C ASN A 202 4.12 13.11 18.29
N PRO A 203 4.60 12.08 18.98
CA PRO A 203 3.96 10.76 19.01
C PRO A 203 2.48 10.77 19.40
N ASN A 204 2.06 11.74 20.23
CA ASN A 204 0.66 11.87 20.62
C ASN A 204 -0.25 12.39 19.51
N ASP A 205 0.31 13.03 18.49
CA ASP A 205 -0.44 13.63 17.39
C ASP A 205 -0.63 12.67 16.19
N PHE A 206 0.05 11.52 16.19
CA PHE A 206 -0.05 10.57 15.06
C PHE A 206 -1.47 10.09 14.79
N LEU A 207 -2.20 9.77 15.85
CA LEU A 207 -3.59 9.25 15.71
C LEU A 207 -4.51 10.33 15.13
N ASP A 208 -4.46 11.53 15.70
CA ASP A 208 -5.30 12.64 15.26
C ASP A 208 -4.96 13.06 13.83
N ASN A 209 -3.67 13.16 13.51
CA ASN A 209 -3.22 13.49 12.16
C ASN A 209 -3.66 12.44 11.14
N ARG A 210 -3.57 11.15 11.49
CA ARG A 210 -4.00 10.06 10.61
C ARG A 210 -5.51 10.08 10.40
N ILE A 211 -6.30 10.24 11.45
CA ILE A 211 -7.76 10.37 11.36
C ILE A 211 -8.12 11.57 10.50
N ASN A 212 -7.57 12.75 10.79
CA ASN A 212 -7.84 13.98 10.05
C ASN A 212 -7.45 13.86 8.57
N LYS A 213 -6.37 13.14 8.24
CA LYS A 213 -6.00 12.85 6.85
C LYS A 213 -7.12 12.14 6.10
N TYR A 214 -7.67 11.08 6.68
CA TYR A 214 -8.73 10.30 6.02
C TYR A 214 -10.08 11.01 6.04
N ASP A 215 -10.37 11.78 7.07
CA ASP A 215 -11.60 12.57 7.17
C ASP A 215 -11.63 13.72 6.14
N ALA A 216 -10.47 14.24 5.78
CA ALA A 216 -10.34 15.29 4.77
C ALA A 216 -10.42 14.78 3.31
N LEU A 217 -10.44 13.45 3.07
CA LEU A 217 -10.51 12.91 1.72
C LEU A 217 -11.94 12.94 1.17
N GLY A 218 -12.06 13.40 -0.07
CA GLY A 218 -13.32 13.42 -0.80
C GLY A 218 -13.91 14.83 -0.91
N TYR A 219 -14.79 14.96 -1.90
CA TYR A 219 -15.56 16.17 -2.13
C TYR A 219 -17.02 15.86 -1.89
N PHE A 220 -17.69 16.69 -1.13
CA PHE A 220 -19.13 16.65 -0.98
C PHE A 220 -19.69 18.08 -1.12
N GLU A 221 -20.84 18.21 -1.73
CA GLU A 221 -21.61 19.45 -1.76
C GLU A 221 -22.80 19.26 -0.82
N GLU A 222 -22.98 20.20 0.11
CA GLU A 222 -24.22 20.28 0.89
C GLU A 222 -25.31 20.80 -0.03
N GLY A 223 -26.31 19.94 -0.33
CA GLY A 223 -27.48 20.25 -1.17
C GLY A 223 -28.54 21.09 -0.46
#